data_446376d2f4864787ddf307f5b2af195a
#
_entry.id   446376d2f4864787ddf307f5b2af195a
#
_cell.length_a   1.000
_cell.length_b   1.000
_cell.length_c   1.000
_cell.angle_alpha   90.00
_cell.angle_beta   90.00
_cell.angle_gamma   90.00
#
_symmetry.space_group_name_H-M   'P 1'
#
loop_
_entity.id
_entity.type
_entity.pdbx_description
1 polymer ?
#
loop_
_entity_poly.entity_id
_entity_poly.type
_entity_poly.pdbx_seq_one_letter_code
_entity_poly.pdbx_strand_id
1 'polypeptide(L)'
;MKPRYRPRLRLRFPVMLASGSQTGEGQILDFTIPGCLIESPMGVRQGQSLRLEMFLPGHTFPLSVQLAVVRWTKGKQFGVEFIKIHESQQRILRHFLDRHYAELFTRKANVPG
;
A
#
# COMPACT_ATOMS: atom_id res chain seq x y z
N MET A 1 4.44 -0.44 28.96
CA MET A 1 4.98 -0.43 27.67
C MET A 1 4.05 0.15 26.63
N LYS A 2 4.58 0.93 25.76
CA LYS A 2 3.77 1.57 24.81
C LYS A 2 3.56 0.74 23.57
N PRO A 3 2.35 0.52 23.16
CA PRO A 3 2.13 -0.24 21.98
C PRO A 3 2.73 0.46 20.79
N ARG A 4 3.23 -0.35 19.90
CA ARG A 4 3.74 0.12 18.68
C ARG A 4 2.62 0.25 17.76
N TYR A 5 2.09 1.37 17.63
CA TYR A 5 1.07 1.57 16.68
C TYR A 5 1.62 2.00 15.40
N ARG A 6 1.52 1.15 14.43
CA ARG A 6 1.62 1.56 13.06
C ARG A 6 0.24 1.41 12.53
N PRO A 7 -0.49 2.49 12.37
CA PRO A 7 -1.85 2.39 11.89
C PRO A 7 -1.87 1.65 10.57
N ARG A 8 -2.74 0.66 10.47
CA ARG A 8 -2.95 -0.10 9.26
C ARG A 8 -4.28 0.27 8.68
N LEU A 9 -4.26 0.50 7.38
CA LEU A 9 -5.50 0.75 6.67
C LEU A 9 -5.85 -0.49 5.89
N ARG A 10 -6.88 -1.20 6.34
CA ARG A 10 -7.36 -2.38 5.66
C ARG A 10 -8.39 -1.98 4.63
N LEU A 11 -7.88 -1.66 3.47
CA LEU A 11 -8.71 -1.18 2.40
C LEU A 11 -8.26 -1.86 1.13
N ARG A 12 -9.11 -2.64 0.53
CA ARG A 12 -8.75 -3.38 -0.67
C ARG A 12 -8.93 -2.51 -1.90
N PHE A 13 -7.90 -2.43 -2.71
CA PHE A 13 -7.99 -1.74 -3.98
C PHE A 13 -6.96 -2.29 -4.96
N PRO A 14 -7.22 -2.11 -6.28
CA PRO A 14 -6.37 -2.71 -7.30
C PRO A 14 -5.01 -2.06 -7.39
N VAL A 15 -4.02 -2.84 -7.84
CA VAL A 15 -2.69 -2.36 -8.10
C VAL A 15 -2.15 -3.05 -9.35
N MET A 16 -1.44 -2.29 -10.18
CA MET A 16 -0.69 -2.83 -11.30
C MET A 16 0.76 -2.92 -10.90
N LEU A 17 1.40 -4.02 -11.26
CA LEU A 17 2.78 -4.31 -10.87
C LEU A 17 3.64 -4.42 -12.13
N ALA A 18 4.85 -3.89 -12.06
CA ALA A 18 5.80 -4.03 -13.17
C ALA A 18 7.18 -4.30 -12.63
N SER A 19 7.89 -5.25 -13.25
CA SER A 19 9.26 -5.58 -12.91
C SER A 19 9.97 -5.97 -14.21
N GLY A 20 10.86 -5.09 -14.68
CA GLY A 20 11.48 -5.31 -15.97
C GLY A 20 10.41 -5.34 -17.07
N SER A 21 10.39 -6.42 -17.84
CA SER A 21 9.39 -6.61 -18.89
C SER A 21 8.14 -7.32 -18.38
N GLN A 22 8.12 -7.75 -17.14
CA GLN A 22 7.01 -8.49 -16.56
C GLN A 22 6.01 -7.52 -15.96
N THR A 23 4.74 -7.73 -16.21
CA THR A 23 3.67 -6.94 -15.61
C THR A 23 2.62 -7.86 -15.02
N GLY A 24 1.88 -7.36 -14.07
CA GLY A 24 0.82 -8.13 -13.45
C GLY A 24 -0.16 -7.23 -12.73
N GLU A 25 -1.20 -7.86 -12.21
CA GLU A 25 -2.23 -7.18 -11.46
C GLU A 25 -2.36 -7.81 -10.10
N GLY A 26 -2.81 -7.04 -9.14
CA GLY A 26 -3.05 -7.55 -7.81
C GLY A 26 -3.97 -6.64 -7.05
N GLN A 27 -4.06 -6.91 -5.76
CA GLN A 27 -4.83 -6.11 -4.85
C GLN A 27 -4.00 -5.73 -3.64
N ILE A 28 -4.12 -4.49 -3.23
CA ILE A 28 -3.58 -4.05 -1.96
C ILE A 28 -4.56 -4.51 -0.90
N LEU A 29 -4.05 -5.19 0.12
CA LEU A 29 -4.90 -5.70 1.21
C LEU A 29 -4.70 -4.91 2.49
N ASP A 30 -3.53 -4.34 2.66
CA ASP A 30 -3.17 -3.68 3.88
C ASP A 30 -2.16 -2.60 3.52
N PHE A 31 -2.30 -1.45 4.10
CA PHE A 31 -1.58 -0.28 3.64
C PHE A 31 -1.05 0.51 4.82
N THR A 32 0.24 0.78 4.82
CA THR A 32 0.86 1.66 5.81
C THR A 32 1.89 2.51 5.09
N ILE A 33 2.50 3.42 5.78
CA ILE A 33 3.76 3.99 5.36
C ILE A 33 4.78 3.30 6.26
N PRO A 34 5.75 2.62 5.73
CA PRO A 34 6.35 2.76 4.40
C PRO A 34 6.00 1.68 3.38
N GLY A 35 4.91 0.95 3.51
CA GLY A 35 4.68 -0.10 2.55
C GLY A 35 3.29 -0.67 2.54
N CYS A 36 3.13 -1.82 1.89
CA CYS A 36 1.82 -2.44 1.81
C CYS A 36 1.91 -3.94 1.61
N LEU A 37 0.78 -4.59 1.83
CA LEU A 37 0.61 -6.02 1.57
C LEU A 37 -0.15 -6.16 0.28
N ILE A 38 0.37 -6.98 -0.63
CA ILE A 38 -0.22 -7.19 -1.94
C ILE A 38 -0.54 -8.66 -2.13
N GLU A 39 -1.66 -8.92 -2.79
CA GLU A 39 -1.98 -10.25 -3.23
C GLU A 39 -2.04 -10.25 -4.75
N SER A 40 -1.32 -11.16 -5.38
CA SER A 40 -1.25 -11.22 -6.84
C SER A 40 -0.80 -12.60 -7.29
N PRO A 41 -1.33 -13.09 -8.42
CA PRO A 41 -0.81 -14.32 -9.01
C PRO A 41 0.57 -14.13 -9.65
N MET A 42 1.04 -12.89 -9.79
CA MET A 42 2.37 -12.65 -10.34
C MET A 42 3.42 -13.17 -9.36
N GLY A 43 4.29 -14.05 -9.83
CA GLY A 43 5.35 -14.58 -9.00
C GLY A 43 6.42 -13.53 -8.74
N VAL A 44 6.73 -13.32 -7.47
CA VAL A 44 7.78 -12.38 -7.08
C VAL A 44 8.72 -13.05 -6.10
N ARG A 45 9.90 -12.48 -5.93
CA ARG A 45 10.90 -12.99 -5.01
C ARG A 45 11.31 -11.92 -4.04
N GLN A 46 11.72 -12.34 -2.86
CA GLN A 46 12.25 -11.41 -1.87
C GLN A 46 13.43 -10.65 -2.48
N GLY A 47 13.44 -9.34 -2.29
CA GLY A 47 14.48 -8.48 -2.84
C GLY A 47 14.17 -7.93 -4.21
N GLN A 48 13.12 -8.43 -4.86
CA GLN A 48 12.78 -7.99 -6.21
C GLN A 48 12.26 -6.55 -6.19
N SER A 49 12.66 -5.78 -7.20
CA SER A 49 12.20 -4.40 -7.35
C SER A 49 10.95 -4.36 -8.22
N LEU A 50 9.99 -3.58 -7.79
CA LEU A 50 8.72 -3.42 -8.49
C LEU A 50 8.39 -1.95 -8.66
N ARG A 51 7.67 -1.66 -9.73
CA ARG A 51 7.00 -0.40 -9.91
C ARG A 51 5.52 -0.64 -9.70
N LEU A 52 4.85 0.27 -9.01
CA LEU A 52 3.45 0.08 -8.66
C LEU A 52 2.61 1.23 -9.18
N GLU A 53 1.39 0.88 -9.62
CA GLU A 53 0.35 1.86 -9.91
C GLU A 53 -0.84 1.49 -9.05
N MET A 54 -1.12 2.29 -8.04
CA MET A 54 -2.16 1.98 -7.07
C MET A 54 -3.41 2.78 -7.38
N PHE A 55 -4.53 2.09 -7.48
CA PHE A 55 -5.81 2.72 -7.85
C PHE A 55 -6.60 3.00 -6.58
N LEU A 56 -6.26 4.12 -5.95
CA LEU A 56 -6.88 4.48 -4.68
C LEU A 56 -8.37 4.80 -4.87
N PRO A 57 -9.22 4.33 -3.93
CA PRO A 57 -10.64 4.65 -4.01
C PRO A 57 -10.88 6.16 -4.02
N GLY A 58 -11.75 6.59 -4.91
CA GLY A 58 -12.09 8.01 -5.00
C GLY A 58 -11.12 8.87 -5.76
N HIS A 59 -10.07 8.27 -6.33
CA HIS A 59 -9.10 9.01 -7.13
C HIS A 59 -9.20 8.63 -8.59
N THR A 60 -9.11 9.63 -9.47
CA THR A 60 -9.23 9.40 -10.90
C THR A 60 -7.97 8.79 -11.50
N PHE A 61 -6.81 9.20 -11.00
CA PHE A 61 -5.54 8.75 -11.53
C PHE A 61 -4.84 7.84 -10.53
N PRO A 62 -4.11 6.82 -11.02
CA PRO A 62 -3.38 5.97 -10.11
C PRO A 62 -2.24 6.70 -9.43
N LEU A 63 -1.90 6.24 -8.25
CA LEU A 63 -0.75 6.73 -7.52
C LEU A 63 0.45 5.85 -7.87
N SER A 64 1.51 6.45 -8.37
CA SER A 64 2.67 5.71 -8.83
C SER A 64 3.76 5.64 -7.78
N VAL A 65 4.30 4.44 -7.56
CA VAL A 65 5.49 4.22 -6.75
C VAL A 65 6.60 3.81 -7.69
N GLN A 66 7.63 4.63 -7.77
CA GLN A 66 8.71 4.40 -8.73
C GLN A 66 9.53 3.16 -8.40
N LEU A 67 9.72 2.90 -7.13
CA LEU A 67 10.50 1.75 -6.70
C LEU A 67 9.97 1.23 -5.38
N ALA A 68 9.58 -0.03 -5.38
CA ALA A 68 9.22 -0.77 -4.18
C ALA A 68 10.03 -2.05 -4.17
N VAL A 69 10.36 -2.56 -3.00
CA VAL A 69 11.16 -3.77 -2.88
C VAL A 69 10.36 -4.80 -2.10
N VAL A 70 10.32 -6.02 -2.62
CA VAL A 70 9.65 -7.14 -1.96
C VAL A 70 10.47 -7.54 -0.75
N ARG A 71 9.87 -7.48 0.44
CA ARG A 71 10.57 -7.80 1.68
C ARG A 71 10.31 -9.23 2.14
N TRP A 72 9.13 -9.77 1.82
CA TRP A 72 8.80 -11.15 2.17
C TRP A 72 7.71 -11.63 1.23
N THR A 73 7.62 -12.96 1.09
CA THR A 73 6.58 -13.59 0.29
C THR A 73 5.97 -14.74 1.07
N LYS A 74 4.68 -14.98 0.84
CA LYS A 74 3.98 -16.11 1.42
C LYS A 74 2.83 -16.46 0.51
N GLY A 75 2.98 -17.54 -0.27
CA GLY A 75 1.96 -17.91 -1.25
C GLY A 75 1.80 -16.81 -2.28
N LYS A 76 0.58 -16.35 -2.46
CA LYS A 76 0.28 -15.28 -3.41
C LYS A 76 0.35 -13.90 -2.77
N GLN A 77 0.73 -13.84 -1.51
CA GLN A 77 0.84 -12.57 -0.81
C GLN A 77 2.29 -12.19 -0.62
N PHE A 78 2.55 -10.91 -0.65
CA PHE A 78 3.89 -10.42 -0.40
C PHE A 78 3.83 -9.00 0.13
N GLY A 79 4.80 -8.68 0.97
CA GLY A 79 4.94 -7.35 1.52
C GLY A 79 6.00 -6.57 0.80
N VAL A 80 5.72 -5.30 0.50
CA VAL A 80 6.68 -4.43 -0.16
C VAL A 80 6.94 -3.20 0.68
N GLU A 81 8.14 -2.67 0.53
CA GLU A 81 8.51 -1.41 1.13
C GLU A 81 8.69 -0.39 0.01
N PHE A 82 8.11 0.80 0.18
CA PHE A 82 8.27 1.87 -0.79
C PHE A 82 9.64 2.50 -0.60
N ILE A 83 10.46 2.47 -1.64
CA ILE A 83 11.81 3.02 -1.57
C ILE A 83 11.87 4.38 -2.23
N LYS A 84 11.17 4.54 -3.35
CA LYS A 84 11.21 5.79 -4.08
C LYS A 84 9.85 6.15 -4.60
N ILE A 85 9.32 7.26 -4.11
CA ILE A 85 8.05 7.83 -4.55
C ILE A 85 8.30 9.28 -4.87
N HIS A 86 7.78 9.74 -6.00
CA HIS A 86 7.90 11.15 -6.34
C HIS A 86 7.18 11.99 -5.28
N GLU A 87 7.73 13.16 -5.00
CA GLU A 87 7.23 14.01 -3.93
C GLU A 87 5.74 14.33 -4.06
N SER A 88 5.28 14.61 -5.27
CA SER A 88 3.85 14.88 -5.49
C SER A 88 2.99 13.68 -5.16
N GLN A 89 3.49 12.48 -5.43
CA GLN A 89 2.76 11.24 -5.12
C GLN A 89 2.77 10.96 -3.63
N GLN A 90 3.86 11.29 -2.96
CA GLN A 90 3.93 11.15 -1.50
C GLN A 90 2.87 11.99 -0.81
N ARG A 91 2.65 13.19 -1.30
CA ARG A 91 1.62 14.07 -0.72
C ARG A 91 0.24 13.48 -0.86
N ILE A 92 -0.04 12.92 -2.04
CA ILE A 92 -1.34 12.29 -2.28
C ILE A 92 -1.51 11.09 -1.33
N LEU A 93 -0.47 10.28 -1.22
CA LEU A 93 -0.49 9.11 -0.35
C LEU A 93 -0.72 9.48 1.10
N ARG A 94 0.02 10.47 1.58
CA ARG A 94 -0.10 10.92 2.96
C ARG A 94 -1.48 11.48 3.24
N HIS A 95 -1.98 12.27 2.31
CA HIS A 95 -3.31 12.85 2.46
C HIS A 95 -4.40 11.77 2.50
N PHE A 96 -4.27 10.77 1.64
CA PHE A 96 -5.21 9.65 1.61
C PHE A 96 -5.21 8.90 2.94
N LEU A 97 -4.03 8.60 3.45
CA LEU A 97 -3.92 7.87 4.71
C LEU A 97 -4.44 8.70 5.88
N ASP A 98 -4.11 9.98 5.90
CA ASP A 98 -4.56 10.86 6.99
C ASP A 98 -6.07 10.94 7.04
N ARG A 99 -6.71 11.05 5.90
CA ARG A 99 -8.16 11.11 5.85
C ARG A 99 -8.81 9.85 6.39
N HIS A 100 -8.28 8.70 6.01
CA HIS A 100 -8.85 7.44 6.44
C HIS A 100 -8.58 7.16 7.91
N TYR A 101 -7.41 7.54 8.39
CA TYR A 101 -7.12 7.41 9.82
C TYR A 101 -8.00 8.34 10.64
N ALA A 102 -8.23 9.56 10.17
CA ALA A 102 -9.10 10.48 10.85
C ALA A 102 -10.51 9.91 10.99
N GLU A 103 -11.01 9.30 9.93
CA GLU A 103 -12.32 8.65 9.97
C GLU A 103 -12.37 7.52 10.99
N LEU A 104 -11.33 6.71 11.03
CA LEU A 104 -11.25 5.61 11.99
C LEU A 104 -11.23 6.12 13.41
N PHE A 105 -10.46 7.15 13.68
CA PHE A 105 -10.41 7.73 15.01
C PHE A 105 -11.73 8.36 15.41
N THR A 106 -12.38 9.03 14.49
CA THR A 106 -13.67 9.62 14.74
C THR A 106 -14.69 8.55 15.11
N ARG A 107 -14.69 7.44 14.37
CA ARG A 107 -15.60 6.34 14.67
C ARG A 107 -15.35 5.79 16.06
N LYS A 108 -14.09 5.56 16.40
CA LYS A 108 -13.74 5.02 17.69
C LYS A 108 -14.14 5.94 18.82
N ALA A 109 -13.95 7.23 18.61
CA ALA A 109 -14.32 8.20 19.61
C ALA A 109 -15.82 8.26 19.85
N ASN A 110 -16.60 7.91 18.85
CA ASN A 110 -18.05 7.95 18.94
C ASN A 110 -18.70 6.65 19.41
N VAL A 111 -17.91 5.63 19.58
CA VAL A 111 -18.42 4.36 20.06
C VAL A 111 -18.60 4.43 21.56
N PRO A 112 -19.82 4.22 22.04
CA PRO A 112 -20.04 4.27 23.49
C PRO A 112 -19.36 3.10 24.16
N GLY A 113 -18.77 3.38 25.23
CA GLY A 113 -18.29 2.37 26.09
C GLY A 113 -17.19 1.64 26.08
#